data_ed9f659c6c345fd03e52db39c26b48d5
#
_entry.id   ed9f659c6c345fd03e52db39c26b48d5
#
_cell.length_a   1.000
_cell.length_b   1.000
_cell.length_c   1.000
_cell.angle_alpha   90.00
_cell.angle_beta   90.00
_cell.angle_gamma   90.00
#
_symmetry.space_group_name_H-M   'P 1'
#
loop_
_entity.id
_entity.type
_entity.pdbx_description
1 polymer ?
#
loop_
_entity_poly.entity_id
_entity_poly.type
_entity_poly.pdbx_seq_one_letter_code
_entity_poly.pdbx_strand_id
1 'polypeptide(L)'
;MKLVTPTADLHASWLAANAEWGGEHQDGAATHLARGLDLTDPVDFATWVEMLNDDSVAATNHWMVEDGEYLGAIQLRHTIDSPALADLFGHIGYGVRPSARGRGLARQALREVLTDAREIGLHRVLVCCREDNAASISVIRACGGVLENIRHVDEFSLSHGVSTPTCRFWIETAS
;
A
#
# COMPACT_ATOMS: atom_id res chain seq x y z
N MET A 1 3.61 13.78 -10.07
CA MET A 1 2.92 12.51 -9.82
C MET A 1 1.47 12.78 -9.47
N LYS A 2 0.56 11.92 -9.92
CA LYS A 2 -0.87 11.93 -9.57
C LYS A 2 -1.24 10.57 -9.01
N LEU A 3 -2.19 10.55 -8.08
CA LEU A 3 -2.90 9.33 -7.72
C LEU A 3 -4.05 9.13 -8.72
N VAL A 4 -4.13 7.94 -9.29
CA VAL A 4 -5.20 7.56 -10.22
C VAL A 4 -5.82 6.24 -9.78
N THR A 5 -7.08 6.05 -10.12
CA THR A 5 -7.74 4.75 -10.03
C THR A 5 -7.00 3.74 -10.90
N PRO A 6 -6.77 2.50 -10.45
CA PRO A 6 -6.16 1.45 -11.27
C PRO A 6 -6.82 1.30 -12.64
N THR A 7 -6.01 1.17 -13.69
CA THR A 7 -6.50 1.03 -15.07
C THR A 7 -5.67 0.04 -15.88
N ALA A 8 -6.34 -0.77 -16.71
CA ALA A 8 -5.69 -1.72 -17.59
C ALA A 8 -4.77 -1.06 -18.65
N ASP A 9 -4.95 0.22 -18.94
CA ASP A 9 -4.11 0.97 -19.88
C ASP A 9 -2.64 1.05 -19.46
N LEU A 10 -2.36 0.85 -18.16
CA LEU A 10 -1.01 0.88 -17.61
C LEU A 10 -0.33 -0.50 -17.55
N HIS A 11 -0.90 -1.54 -18.18
CA HIS A 11 -0.37 -2.91 -18.12
C HIS A 11 1.12 -3.00 -18.47
N ALA A 12 1.53 -2.44 -19.60
CA ALA A 12 2.94 -2.48 -20.04
C ALA A 12 3.87 -1.77 -19.04
N SER A 13 3.47 -0.62 -18.50
CA SER A 13 4.25 0.12 -17.52
C SER A 13 4.29 -0.60 -16.16
N TRP A 14 3.18 -1.23 -15.77
CA TRP A 14 3.12 -2.04 -14.56
C TRP A 14 4.05 -3.26 -14.65
N LEU A 15 4.07 -3.96 -15.82
CA LEU A 15 4.99 -5.08 -16.05
C LEU A 15 6.45 -4.67 -15.93
N ALA A 16 6.81 -3.53 -16.52
CA ALA A 16 8.16 -2.99 -16.40
C ALA A 16 8.54 -2.69 -14.95
N ALA A 17 7.62 -2.09 -14.18
CA ALA A 17 7.81 -1.85 -12.76
C ALA A 17 7.91 -3.15 -11.97
N ASN A 18 7.03 -4.13 -12.24
CA ASN A 18 7.01 -5.43 -11.57
C ASN A 18 8.34 -6.18 -11.75
N ALA A 19 8.95 -6.10 -12.93
CA ALA A 19 10.26 -6.68 -13.20
C ALA A 19 11.37 -6.10 -12.31
N GLU A 20 11.29 -4.80 -11.98
CA GLU A 20 12.25 -4.14 -11.07
C GLU A 20 12.13 -4.61 -9.62
N TRP A 21 10.97 -5.10 -9.19
CA TRP A 21 10.77 -5.64 -7.84
C TRP A 21 11.44 -7.01 -7.64
N GLY A 22 11.81 -7.71 -8.74
CA GLY A 22 12.55 -8.97 -8.67
C GLY A 22 11.85 -10.08 -7.88
N GLY A 23 10.52 -10.04 -7.82
CA GLY A 23 9.71 -10.98 -7.04
C GLY A 23 9.48 -10.57 -5.57
N GLU A 24 9.98 -9.41 -5.15
CA GLU A 24 9.66 -8.87 -3.82
C GLU A 24 8.17 -8.46 -3.73
N HIS A 25 7.64 -8.52 -2.52
CA HIS A 25 6.26 -8.09 -2.25
C HIS A 25 6.07 -6.59 -2.51
N GLN A 26 5.01 -6.25 -3.25
CA GLN A 26 4.65 -4.87 -3.54
C GLN A 26 3.58 -4.40 -2.55
N ASP A 27 4.01 -3.77 -1.46
CA ASP A 27 3.10 -3.21 -0.48
C ASP A 27 2.16 -2.18 -1.14
N GLY A 28 0.87 -2.23 -0.76
CA GLY A 28 -0.15 -1.32 -1.28
C GLY A 28 -0.70 -1.64 -2.67
N ALA A 29 -0.10 -2.59 -3.40
CA ALA A 29 -0.58 -2.98 -4.73
C ALA A 29 -1.75 -4.00 -4.68
N ALA A 30 -2.07 -4.55 -3.50
CA ALA A 30 -3.10 -5.57 -3.30
C ALA A 30 -2.98 -6.79 -4.24
N THR A 31 -1.75 -7.19 -4.58
CA THR A 31 -1.47 -8.33 -5.48
C THR A 31 -2.00 -9.66 -4.96
N HIS A 32 -2.33 -9.77 -3.67
CA HIS A 32 -2.99 -10.95 -3.10
C HIS A 32 -4.38 -11.21 -3.71
N LEU A 33 -5.04 -10.20 -4.26
CA LEU A 33 -6.32 -10.35 -4.98
C LEU A 33 -6.14 -11.03 -6.34
N ALA A 34 -4.94 -10.98 -6.92
CA ALA A 34 -4.61 -11.61 -8.19
C ALA A 34 -4.27 -13.11 -8.06
N ARG A 35 -4.57 -13.74 -6.90
CA ARG A 35 -4.25 -15.15 -6.70
C ARG A 35 -4.93 -16.04 -7.76
N GLY A 36 -4.10 -16.75 -8.54
CA GLY A 36 -4.56 -17.62 -9.62
C GLY A 36 -4.65 -16.95 -10.98
N LEU A 37 -4.36 -15.66 -11.08
CA LEU A 37 -4.26 -14.91 -12.34
C LEU A 37 -2.79 -14.82 -12.79
N ASP A 38 -2.58 -14.84 -14.10
CA ASP A 38 -1.30 -14.51 -14.73
C ASP A 38 -1.29 -13.03 -15.13
N LEU A 39 -0.74 -12.19 -14.29
CA LEU A 39 -0.71 -10.73 -14.54
C LEU A 39 0.15 -10.33 -15.75
N THR A 40 0.83 -11.26 -16.42
CA THR A 40 1.48 -11.00 -17.72
C THR A 40 0.48 -11.09 -18.86
N ASP A 41 -0.65 -11.79 -18.69
CA ASP A 41 -1.74 -11.84 -19.63
C ASP A 41 -2.64 -10.59 -19.49
N PRO A 42 -2.95 -9.87 -20.59
CA PRO A 42 -3.76 -8.65 -20.53
C PRO A 42 -5.18 -8.85 -19.98
N VAL A 43 -5.77 -10.03 -20.18
CA VAL A 43 -7.14 -10.32 -19.74
C VAL A 43 -7.17 -10.55 -18.23
N ASP A 44 -6.23 -11.33 -17.72
CA ASP A 44 -6.07 -11.57 -16.29
C ASP A 44 -5.69 -10.28 -15.56
N PHE A 45 -4.83 -9.45 -16.16
CA PHE A 45 -4.50 -8.14 -15.64
C PHE A 45 -5.73 -7.22 -15.54
N ALA A 46 -6.55 -7.15 -16.60
CA ALA A 46 -7.79 -6.38 -16.57
C ALA A 46 -8.76 -6.89 -15.49
N THR A 47 -8.88 -8.21 -15.34
CA THR A 47 -9.67 -8.82 -14.27
C THR A 47 -9.19 -8.41 -12.88
N TRP A 48 -7.89 -8.41 -12.64
CA TRP A 48 -7.32 -7.93 -11.38
C TRP A 48 -7.61 -6.43 -11.15
N VAL A 49 -7.51 -5.60 -12.21
CA VAL A 49 -7.85 -4.17 -12.14
C VAL A 49 -9.33 -3.97 -11.77
N GLU A 50 -10.24 -4.79 -12.30
CA GLU A 50 -11.65 -4.77 -11.90
C GLU A 50 -11.81 -5.10 -10.40
N MET A 51 -11.09 -6.10 -9.90
CA MET A 51 -11.10 -6.45 -8.47
C MET A 51 -10.55 -5.31 -7.58
N LEU A 52 -9.54 -4.56 -8.06
CA LEU A 52 -9.00 -3.40 -7.34
C LEU A 52 -10.00 -2.25 -7.25
N ASN A 53 -10.92 -2.14 -8.19
CA ASN A 53 -11.92 -1.08 -8.32
C ASN A 53 -13.31 -1.52 -7.85
N ASP A 54 -13.43 -2.68 -7.21
CA ASP A 54 -14.70 -3.19 -6.70
C ASP A 54 -15.13 -2.41 -5.44
N ASP A 55 -16.13 -1.56 -5.58
CA ASP A 55 -16.69 -0.73 -4.51
C ASP A 55 -17.32 -1.55 -3.36
N SER A 56 -17.59 -2.85 -3.57
CA SER A 56 -18.06 -3.74 -2.51
C SER A 56 -16.97 -4.12 -1.51
N VAL A 57 -15.70 -3.94 -1.88
CA VAL A 57 -14.54 -4.18 -1.01
C VAL A 57 -14.30 -2.94 -0.16
N ALA A 58 -14.17 -3.11 1.15
CA ALA A 58 -13.89 -2.01 2.07
C ALA A 58 -12.42 -1.53 1.96
N ALA A 59 -12.00 -1.15 0.77
CA ALA A 59 -10.68 -0.62 0.47
C ALA A 59 -10.70 0.26 -0.79
N THR A 60 -9.87 1.31 -0.79
CA THR A 60 -9.62 2.16 -1.96
C THR A 60 -8.19 1.95 -2.42
N ASN A 61 -8.01 1.70 -3.72
CA ASN A 61 -6.71 1.49 -4.33
C ASN A 61 -6.37 2.64 -5.27
N HIS A 62 -5.16 3.18 -5.13
CA HIS A 62 -4.63 4.20 -6.03
C HIS A 62 -3.27 3.78 -6.59
N TRP A 63 -3.02 4.13 -7.82
CA TRP A 63 -1.71 4.03 -8.45
C TRP A 63 -1.05 5.41 -8.55
N MET A 64 0.24 5.44 -8.23
CA MET A 64 1.10 6.61 -8.43
C MET A 64 1.53 6.63 -9.88
N VAL A 65 1.13 7.67 -10.63
CA VAL A 65 1.41 7.79 -12.06
C VAL A 65 2.02 9.14 -12.38
N GLU A 66 3.00 9.14 -13.26
CA GLU A 66 3.63 10.34 -13.80
C GLU A 66 4.01 10.08 -15.27
N ASP A 67 3.64 10.99 -16.16
CA ASP A 67 3.91 10.93 -17.60
C ASP A 67 3.48 9.60 -18.26
N GLY A 68 2.37 9.01 -17.77
CA GLY A 68 1.85 7.74 -18.28
C GLY A 68 2.55 6.50 -17.73
N GLU A 69 3.49 6.66 -16.78
CA GLU A 69 4.20 5.54 -16.16
C GLU A 69 3.65 5.22 -14.77
N TYR A 70 3.48 3.93 -14.50
CA TYR A 70 3.21 3.41 -13.17
C TYR A 70 4.47 3.47 -12.30
N LEU A 71 4.39 4.17 -11.18
CA LEU A 71 5.50 4.38 -10.24
C LEU A 71 5.30 3.70 -8.89
N GLY A 72 4.13 3.11 -8.65
CA GLY A 72 3.82 2.45 -7.39
C GLY A 72 2.33 2.46 -7.08
N ALA A 73 1.99 1.93 -5.91
CA ALA A 73 0.62 1.86 -5.44
C ALA A 73 0.50 2.26 -3.98
N ILE A 74 -0.71 2.67 -3.60
CA ILE A 74 -1.12 2.88 -2.22
C ILE A 74 -2.56 2.40 -2.05
N GLN A 75 -2.81 1.64 -0.98
CA GLN A 75 -4.12 1.13 -0.63
C GLN A 75 -4.56 1.71 0.71
N LEU A 76 -5.80 2.17 0.78
CA LEU A 76 -6.50 2.53 2.01
C LEU A 76 -7.56 1.47 2.32
N ARG A 77 -7.41 0.74 3.41
CA ARG A 77 -8.42 -0.16 3.96
C ARG A 77 -9.34 0.63 4.87
N HIS A 78 -10.63 0.52 4.66
CA HIS A 78 -11.63 1.30 5.41
C HIS A 78 -11.83 0.77 6.83
N THR A 79 -11.46 -0.48 7.10
CA THR A 79 -11.50 -1.12 8.42
C THR A 79 -10.25 -1.95 8.68
N ILE A 80 -9.97 -2.20 9.95
CA ILE A 80 -8.92 -3.12 10.42
C ILE A 80 -9.52 -4.17 11.38
N ASP A 81 -10.69 -4.70 11.05
CA ASP A 81 -11.47 -5.58 11.92
C ASP A 81 -10.84 -6.98 12.09
N SER A 82 -9.95 -7.38 11.19
CA SER A 82 -9.22 -8.65 11.35
C SER A 82 -7.98 -8.49 12.23
N PRO A 83 -7.61 -9.50 13.03
CA PRO A 83 -6.39 -9.46 13.84
C PRO A 83 -5.13 -9.15 13.01
N ALA A 84 -5.03 -9.69 11.78
CA ALA A 84 -3.88 -9.45 10.92
C ALA A 84 -3.79 -7.99 10.47
N LEU A 85 -4.91 -7.36 10.11
CA LEU A 85 -4.94 -5.94 9.76
C LEU A 85 -4.67 -5.07 10.98
N ALA A 86 -5.28 -5.38 12.12
CA ALA A 86 -5.10 -4.62 13.35
C ALA A 86 -3.65 -4.67 13.88
N ASP A 87 -2.98 -5.81 13.75
CA ASP A 87 -1.68 -6.04 14.37
C ASP A 87 -0.49 -5.85 13.43
N LEU A 88 -0.64 -6.21 12.14
CA LEU A 88 0.50 -6.36 11.23
C LEU A 88 0.47 -5.40 10.04
N PHE A 89 -0.71 -5.11 9.47
CA PHE A 89 -0.79 -4.43 8.18
C PHE A 89 -1.39 -3.02 8.24
N GLY A 90 -2.28 -2.73 9.19
CA GLY A 90 -2.91 -1.42 9.37
C GLY A 90 -3.90 -1.05 8.24
N HIS A 91 -4.30 0.21 8.23
CA HIS A 91 -5.19 0.79 7.22
C HIS A 91 -4.49 1.06 5.89
N ILE A 92 -3.23 1.48 5.91
CA ILE A 92 -2.55 1.94 4.69
C ILE A 92 -1.30 1.10 4.43
N GLY A 93 -1.22 0.55 3.20
CA GLY A 93 -0.02 -0.03 2.63
C GLY A 93 0.39 0.73 1.37
N TYR A 94 1.68 0.90 1.13
CA TYR A 94 2.21 1.56 -0.07
C TYR A 94 3.56 1.01 -0.49
N GLY A 95 3.81 1.06 -1.80
CA GLY A 95 5.08 0.69 -2.38
C GLY A 95 5.43 1.58 -3.57
N VAL A 96 6.72 1.88 -3.75
CA VAL A 96 7.22 2.70 -4.86
C VAL A 96 8.19 1.87 -5.68
N ARG A 97 7.99 1.88 -7.00
CA ARG A 97 8.86 1.28 -8.01
C ARG A 97 10.34 1.57 -7.69
N PRO A 98 11.24 0.59 -7.68
CA PRO A 98 12.62 0.77 -7.26
C PRO A 98 13.33 1.97 -7.91
N SER A 99 13.23 2.11 -9.24
CA SER A 99 13.84 3.22 -9.99
C SER A 99 13.26 4.61 -9.66
N ALA A 100 12.07 4.68 -9.05
CA ALA A 100 11.41 5.94 -8.68
C ALA A 100 11.54 6.30 -7.19
N ARG A 101 12.24 5.49 -6.40
CA ARG A 101 12.47 5.74 -4.96
C ARG A 101 13.30 6.99 -4.73
N GLY A 102 13.25 7.54 -3.51
CA GLY A 102 14.01 8.74 -3.12
C GLY A 102 13.44 10.08 -3.61
N ARG A 103 12.36 10.07 -4.41
CA ARG A 103 11.71 11.26 -5.00
C ARG A 103 10.59 11.87 -4.14
N GLY A 104 10.29 11.30 -2.99
CA GLY A 104 9.22 11.76 -2.09
C GLY A 104 7.81 11.31 -2.48
N LEU A 105 7.66 10.41 -3.46
CA LEU A 105 6.37 9.96 -4.00
C LEU A 105 5.49 9.31 -2.91
N ALA A 106 6.05 8.41 -2.10
CA ALA A 106 5.32 7.78 -1.01
C ALA A 106 4.78 8.79 0.00
N ARG A 107 5.55 9.84 0.33
CA ARG A 107 5.10 10.91 1.24
C ARG A 107 3.96 11.72 0.63
N GLN A 108 4.05 12.04 -0.65
CA GLN A 108 2.98 12.74 -1.35
C GLN A 108 1.72 11.87 -1.37
N ALA A 109 1.82 10.62 -1.81
CA ALA A 109 0.69 9.69 -1.87
C ALA A 109 0.03 9.48 -0.49
N LEU A 110 0.84 9.29 0.57
CA LEU A 110 0.30 9.12 1.92
C LEU A 110 -0.49 10.35 2.37
N ARG A 111 -0.01 11.57 2.08
CA ARG A 111 -0.74 12.81 2.43
C ARG A 111 -2.08 12.93 1.71
N GLU A 112 -2.13 12.57 0.42
CA GLU A 112 -3.37 12.59 -0.36
C GLU A 112 -4.36 11.56 0.21
N VAL A 113 -3.94 10.34 0.47
CA VAL A 113 -4.80 9.26 1.03
C VAL A 113 -5.24 9.53 2.47
N LEU A 114 -4.49 10.31 3.26
CA LEU A 114 -4.98 10.77 4.57
C LEU A 114 -6.21 11.69 4.46
N THR A 115 -6.32 12.45 3.36
CA THR A 115 -7.54 13.22 3.06
C THR A 115 -8.71 12.30 2.73
N ASP A 116 -8.49 11.31 1.87
CA ASP A 116 -9.51 10.30 1.52
C ASP A 116 -9.99 9.54 2.77
N ALA A 117 -9.04 9.15 3.65
CA ALA A 117 -9.36 8.48 4.90
C ALA A 117 -10.29 9.32 5.79
N ARG A 118 -10.06 10.63 5.85
CA ARG A 118 -10.92 11.54 6.58
C ARG A 118 -12.31 11.65 5.96
N GLU A 119 -12.41 11.74 4.64
CA GLU A 119 -13.67 11.85 3.91
C GLU A 119 -14.59 10.65 4.17
N ILE A 120 -14.01 9.45 4.37
CA ILE A 120 -14.76 8.25 4.76
C ILE A 120 -14.96 8.10 6.27
N GLY A 121 -14.60 9.14 7.08
CA GLY A 121 -14.85 9.16 8.52
C GLY A 121 -13.78 8.52 9.40
N LEU A 122 -12.63 8.15 8.86
CA LEU A 122 -11.51 7.68 9.67
C LEU A 122 -10.75 8.88 10.25
N HIS A 123 -10.93 9.15 11.53
CA HIS A 123 -10.24 10.27 12.21
C HIS A 123 -8.76 10.00 12.47
N ARG A 124 -8.36 8.74 12.49
CA ARG A 124 -6.98 8.30 12.59
C ARG A 124 -6.78 6.99 11.84
N VAL A 125 -5.61 6.78 11.32
CA VAL A 125 -5.24 5.55 10.60
C VAL A 125 -4.00 4.91 11.20
N LEU A 126 -4.00 3.57 11.24
CA LEU A 126 -2.82 2.77 11.60
C LEU A 126 -2.02 2.51 10.33
N VAL A 127 -0.72 2.81 10.36
CA VAL A 127 0.23 2.48 9.29
C VAL A 127 1.33 1.62 9.89
N CYS A 128 1.53 0.46 9.32
CA CYS A 128 2.52 -0.51 9.78
C CYS A 128 3.66 -0.61 8.78
N CYS A 129 4.88 -0.77 9.28
CA CYS A 129 6.05 -1.08 8.45
C CYS A 129 7.06 -1.92 9.21
N ARG A 130 7.93 -2.62 8.49
CA ARG A 130 9.02 -3.37 9.10
C ARG A 130 9.94 -2.42 9.88
N GLU A 131 10.46 -2.88 11.01
CA GLU A 131 11.37 -2.10 11.87
C GLU A 131 12.68 -1.71 11.15
N ASP A 132 13.15 -2.53 10.22
CA ASP A 132 14.34 -2.27 9.40
C ASP A 132 14.08 -1.39 8.17
N ASN A 133 12.82 -0.99 7.90
CA ASN A 133 12.46 -0.13 6.78
C ASN A 133 12.55 1.35 7.15
N ALA A 134 13.79 1.87 7.25
CA ALA A 134 14.06 3.26 7.60
C ALA A 134 13.37 4.26 6.65
N ALA A 135 13.21 3.92 5.37
CA ALA A 135 12.55 4.77 4.39
C ALA A 135 11.05 4.93 4.72
N SER A 136 10.35 3.83 5.00
CA SER A 136 8.93 3.88 5.38
C SER A 136 8.74 4.60 6.72
N ILE A 137 9.57 4.32 7.73
CA ILE A 137 9.53 5.01 9.02
C ILE A 137 9.67 6.53 8.83
N SER A 138 10.60 6.98 7.97
CA SER A 138 10.80 8.40 7.67
C SER A 138 9.57 9.02 7.00
N VAL A 139 8.96 8.33 6.03
CA VAL A 139 7.74 8.78 5.34
C VAL A 139 6.58 8.92 6.34
N ILE A 140 6.33 7.90 7.16
CA ILE A 140 5.23 7.87 8.12
C ILE A 140 5.39 9.01 9.14
N ARG A 141 6.59 9.20 9.70
CA ARG A 141 6.87 10.30 10.64
C ARG A 141 6.71 11.67 10.00
N ALA A 142 7.14 11.84 8.75
CA ALA A 142 6.98 13.09 8.00
C ALA A 142 5.51 13.41 7.65
N CYS A 143 4.61 12.44 7.80
CA CYS A 143 3.16 12.60 7.70
C CYS A 143 2.44 12.66 9.05
N GLY A 144 3.16 12.88 10.14
CA GLY A 144 2.58 13.02 11.49
C GLY A 144 2.44 11.70 12.26
N GLY A 145 3.05 10.61 11.78
CA GLY A 145 2.97 9.31 12.43
C GLY A 145 3.65 9.27 13.80
N VAL A 146 2.90 8.86 14.81
CA VAL A 146 3.36 8.63 16.18
C VAL A 146 3.46 7.13 16.42
N LEU A 147 4.65 6.67 16.84
CA LEU A 147 4.87 5.25 17.13
C LEU A 147 4.06 4.85 18.37
N GLU A 148 3.19 3.86 18.19
CA GLU A 148 2.46 3.23 19.27
C GLU A 148 3.33 2.18 19.97
N ASN A 149 3.81 1.23 19.20
CA ASN A 149 4.69 0.15 19.68
C ASN A 149 5.44 -0.52 18.52
N ILE A 150 6.33 -1.43 18.88
CA ILE A 150 6.97 -2.38 17.97
C ILE A 150 6.45 -3.77 18.34
N ARG A 151 5.74 -4.41 17.43
CA ARG A 151 5.25 -5.77 17.58
C ARG A 151 6.37 -6.74 17.19
N HIS A 152 6.80 -7.54 18.15
CA HIS A 152 7.80 -8.58 17.90
C HIS A 152 7.22 -9.76 17.13
N VAL A 153 8.10 -10.47 16.43
CA VAL A 153 7.74 -11.65 15.64
C VAL A 153 7.31 -12.78 16.58
N ASP A 154 6.18 -13.42 16.25
CA ASP A 154 5.65 -14.58 16.90
C ASP A 154 5.05 -15.56 15.86
N GLU A 155 4.44 -16.65 16.30
CA GLU A 155 3.81 -17.64 15.43
C GLU A 155 2.72 -17.03 14.55
N PHE A 156 1.94 -16.08 15.09
CA PHE A 156 0.92 -15.37 14.34
C PHE A 156 1.52 -14.52 13.21
N SER A 157 2.58 -13.76 13.49
CA SER A 157 3.30 -12.98 12.50
C SER A 157 3.86 -13.86 11.38
N LEU A 158 4.52 -14.97 11.76
CA LEU A 158 5.09 -15.92 10.81
C LEU A 158 4.04 -16.56 9.91
N SER A 159 2.86 -16.91 10.44
CA SER A 159 1.76 -17.50 9.67
C SER A 159 1.19 -16.53 8.62
N HIS A 160 1.43 -15.23 8.80
CA HIS A 160 1.06 -14.16 7.85
C HIS A 160 2.23 -13.66 7.00
N GLY A 161 3.37 -14.38 7.00
CA GLY A 161 4.55 -14.04 6.20
C GLY A 161 5.38 -12.88 6.75
N VAL A 162 5.13 -12.46 8.01
CA VAL A 162 5.86 -11.37 8.66
C VAL A 162 6.96 -11.95 9.54
N SER A 163 8.21 -11.85 9.08
CA SER A 163 9.40 -12.40 9.75
C SER A 163 10.32 -11.34 10.36
N THR A 164 9.91 -10.07 10.34
CA THR A 164 10.62 -8.93 10.91
C THR A 164 9.71 -8.20 11.88
N PRO A 165 10.19 -7.63 12.99
CA PRO A 165 9.36 -6.82 13.88
C PRO A 165 8.66 -5.69 13.13
N THR A 166 7.43 -5.38 13.53
CA THR A 166 6.56 -4.42 12.87
C THR A 166 6.40 -3.18 13.75
N CYS A 167 6.84 -2.04 13.24
CA CYS A 167 6.54 -0.73 13.81
C CYS A 167 5.10 -0.36 13.47
N ARG A 168 4.32 0.03 14.49
CA ARG A 168 2.92 0.45 14.39
C ARG A 168 2.82 1.94 14.68
N PHE A 169 2.36 2.72 13.71
CA PHE A 169 2.23 4.16 13.82
C PHE A 169 0.77 4.59 13.64
N TRP A 170 0.30 5.46 14.52
CA TRP A 170 -0.97 6.16 14.30
C TRP A 170 -0.73 7.53 13.69
N ILE A 171 -1.55 7.86 12.69
CA ILE A 171 -1.57 9.18 12.06
C ILE A 171 -2.98 9.74 12.23
N GLU A 172 -3.10 10.95 12.80
CA GLU A 172 -4.36 11.68 12.81
C GLU A 172 -4.63 12.23 11.40
N THR A 173 -5.84 12.02 10.92
CA THR A 173 -6.30 12.52 9.61
C THR A 173 -6.74 13.98 9.72
N ALA A 174 -5.86 14.85 10.15
CA ALA A 174 -6.05 16.21 10.65
C ALA A 174 -7.25 17.04 10.14
N SER A 175 -7.64 17.99 10.99
CA SER A 175 -8.71 18.98 10.81
C SER A 175 -8.49 19.92 9.67
#